data_f7b82eae0221e5d72c8e04f1718d8563
#
_entry.id   f7b82eae0221e5d72c8e04f1718d8563
#
_cell.length_a   1.000
_cell.length_b   1.000
_cell.length_c   1.000
_cell.angle_alpha   90.00
_cell.angle_beta   90.00
_cell.angle_gamma   90.00
#
_symmetry.space_group_name_H-M   'P 1'
#
loop_
_entity.id
_entity.type
_entity.pdbx_description
1 polymer ?
#
loop_
_entity_poly.entity_id
_entity_poly.type
_entity_poly.pdbx_seq_one_letter_code
_entity_poly.pdbx_strand_id
1 'polypeptide(L)'
;VEIVNSNYIEASNYDSQIEGTNHPCFRECDGATMTCEYNMTVRSSTSMNKIDCGKCPHSVEDCSRKGCITAGGIIRPVIAANQKIPGPSIIVCENDRIIVNVKNQLRTETLSIHWHGIHQTGSLFMDGLPFVSQYPIQPLGSFRYEFIAEPHGTQLWHGHSGFQEADGLFGVLNVRRKEPDYIQSLYDFDLPEHTILIWHWFDKPTGDELQTVLHQNESIYGYGFLINGKAALKKHESADGYIAYTPQETFFITKAKRYRFRLVYNSAIYCPLQISVDNHKMKVFASDTSQFQPVEVDSLMISSGERFDFVLTGDQPEKCYWMRIRALGDCGEKKNKLHQGALVCYENRKTFEVEALSYEQGKRTGVLLNPAETLTQDYSKNKLIFFKDLNSTEIEVNRYNSTPNVTFYIEINTKPIYELRYPGPWHQFNNISFLFPNQSFLRNQLKMDEVRLCDADHNTTDSCGDKFCGCTYIKKIPTGSLVELVLFDTSKNRDQDHPIHMHGYQFHVVSEGAIGTNLTLADIKYRNENGLIPKKLENAPSKDTVSVPNNGFIVLRFVADNVGFWIFHCHVTNHMELGMALLFQVGTREEILNMCTNSNQCDSWYNEGAHLHFNCVYLFIIFLIYLIL
;
A
#
# COMPACT_ATOMS: atom_id res chain seq x y z
N VAL A 1 30.40 2.97 -23.96
CA VAL A 1 31.00 3.98 -23.12
C VAL A 1 30.39 3.79 -21.77
N GLU A 2 31.18 3.32 -20.88
CA GLU A 2 31.11 3.51 -19.49
C GLU A 2 30.07 4.57 -19.16
N ILE A 3 29.10 4.23 -18.30
CA ILE A 3 28.60 5.25 -17.38
C ILE A 3 29.91 5.80 -16.89
N VAL A 4 30.29 6.76 -17.63
CA VAL A 4 31.55 7.37 -17.52
C VAL A 4 31.83 7.46 -16.06
N ASN A 5 32.98 7.17 -15.74
CA ASN A 5 33.74 7.77 -14.69
C ASN A 5 33.46 9.26 -14.42
N SER A 6 32.34 9.81 -14.65
CA SER A 6 31.84 10.98 -13.96
C SER A 6 30.92 10.48 -12.85
N ASN A 7 31.54 10.19 -11.71
CA ASN A 7 30.83 10.13 -10.42
C ASN A 7 30.12 11.47 -10.08
N TYR A 8 29.78 12.27 -11.08
CA TYR A 8 29.12 13.54 -10.95
C TYR A 8 27.67 13.42 -11.37
N ILE A 9 26.76 13.60 -10.43
CA ILE A 9 25.33 13.72 -10.65
C ILE A 9 24.97 15.19 -10.45
N GLU A 10 24.32 15.79 -11.44
CA GLU A 10 23.72 17.11 -11.25
C GLU A 10 22.46 16.97 -10.41
N ALA A 11 22.45 17.59 -9.22
CA ALA A 11 21.21 17.79 -8.48
C ALA A 11 20.42 18.83 -9.26
N SER A 12 19.43 18.38 -10.02
CA SER A 12 18.48 19.31 -10.61
C SER A 12 17.68 19.97 -9.49
N ASN A 13 17.49 21.30 -9.53
CA ASN A 13 16.43 22.00 -8.80
C ASN A 13 15.08 21.56 -9.42
N TYR A 14 14.79 20.28 -9.31
CA TYR A 14 13.60 19.67 -9.86
C TYR A 14 12.50 19.89 -8.83
N ASP A 15 11.51 20.67 -9.20
CA ASP A 15 10.29 20.81 -8.42
C ASP A 15 9.81 19.42 -8.04
N SER A 16 9.71 19.15 -6.74
CA SER A 16 9.23 17.86 -6.27
C SER A 16 7.86 17.64 -6.89
N GLN A 17 7.62 16.49 -7.52
CA GLN A 17 6.32 16.20 -8.12
C GLN A 17 5.21 16.05 -7.07
N ILE A 18 5.57 16.10 -5.80
CA ILE A 18 4.65 16.15 -4.66
C ILE A 18 4.13 17.59 -4.57
N GLU A 19 3.12 17.89 -5.36
CA GLU A 19 2.37 19.15 -5.27
C GLU A 19 1.37 19.05 -4.11
N GLY A 20 1.14 20.13 -3.45
CA GLY A 20 0.15 20.24 -2.36
C GLY A 20 0.28 21.57 -1.62
N THR A 21 1.41 22.24 -1.77
CA THR A 21 1.73 23.47 -1.05
C THR A 21 0.90 24.68 -1.46
N ASN A 22 0.34 24.67 -2.67
CA ASN A 22 -0.50 25.78 -3.17
C ASN A 22 -2.00 25.62 -2.81
N HIS A 23 -2.40 24.48 -2.20
CA HIS A 23 -3.78 24.28 -1.79
C HIS A 23 -4.06 24.97 -0.45
N PRO A 24 -5.21 25.68 -0.28
CA PRO A 24 -5.51 26.37 0.98
C PRO A 24 -5.50 25.48 2.23
N CYS A 25 -5.75 24.19 2.06
CA CYS A 25 -5.70 23.22 3.17
C CYS A 25 -4.29 22.82 3.61
N PHE A 26 -3.27 23.16 2.83
CA PHE A 26 -1.89 23.08 3.29
C PHE A 26 -1.59 24.27 4.20
N ARG A 27 -1.76 24.09 5.49
CA ARG A 27 -1.61 25.10 6.54
C ARG A 27 -1.01 24.50 7.80
N GLU A 28 -0.66 25.31 8.76
CA GLU A 28 -0.41 24.81 10.13
C GLU A 28 -1.72 24.28 10.72
N CYS A 29 -1.64 23.12 11.39
CA CYS A 29 -2.80 22.47 12.00
C CYS A 29 -2.92 22.96 13.44
N ASP A 30 -3.86 23.89 13.67
CA ASP A 30 -4.14 24.51 14.97
C ASP A 30 -5.39 23.95 15.66
N GLY A 31 -6.06 22.97 15.02
CA GLY A 31 -7.33 22.38 15.44
C GLY A 31 -8.56 22.97 14.74
N ALA A 32 -8.41 24.06 13.96
CA ALA A 32 -9.48 24.54 13.11
C ALA A 32 -9.67 23.61 11.91
N THR A 33 -10.94 23.35 11.56
CA THR A 33 -11.29 22.48 10.42
C THR A 33 -11.65 23.28 9.18
N MET A 34 -11.36 22.73 8.01
CA MET A 34 -11.70 23.30 6.71
C MET A 34 -12.37 22.28 5.81
N THR A 35 -13.06 22.76 4.77
CA THR A 35 -13.48 21.92 3.64
C THR A 35 -12.42 22.02 2.55
N CYS A 36 -11.85 20.87 2.20
CA CYS A 36 -10.74 20.72 1.27
C CYS A 36 -11.22 20.03 -0.01
N GLU A 37 -11.40 20.80 -1.07
CA GLU A 37 -11.96 20.28 -2.31
C GLU A 37 -10.88 20.11 -3.40
N TYR A 38 -10.81 18.91 -3.96
CA TYR A 38 -9.86 18.50 -5.00
C TYR A 38 -10.59 18.00 -6.24
N ASN A 39 -9.99 18.22 -7.41
CA ASN A 39 -10.46 17.69 -8.68
C ASN A 39 -9.44 16.69 -9.24
N MET A 40 -9.90 15.50 -9.55
CA MET A 40 -9.06 14.41 -10.05
C MET A 40 -9.63 13.88 -11.36
N THR A 41 -8.86 13.97 -12.44
CA THR A 41 -9.22 13.41 -13.74
C THR A 41 -8.29 12.24 -14.02
N VAL A 42 -8.86 11.05 -14.13
CA VAL A 42 -8.11 9.80 -14.41
C VAL A 42 -8.23 9.45 -15.88
N ARG A 43 -7.09 9.19 -16.51
CA ARG A 43 -7.04 8.83 -17.93
C ARG A 43 -5.87 7.89 -18.24
N SER A 44 -5.99 7.14 -19.32
CA SER A 44 -4.85 6.44 -19.92
C SER A 44 -3.86 7.44 -20.52
N SER A 45 -2.58 7.16 -20.33
CA SER A 45 -1.47 7.93 -20.87
C SER A 45 -0.36 6.98 -21.30
N THR A 46 0.73 7.52 -21.83
CA THR A 46 1.94 6.76 -22.13
C THR A 46 3.12 7.49 -21.50
N SER A 47 3.91 6.78 -20.71
CA SER A 47 5.15 7.32 -20.16
C SER A 47 6.16 7.61 -21.27
N MET A 48 7.05 8.58 -21.07
CA MET A 48 8.05 9.04 -22.05
C MET A 48 7.44 9.47 -23.40
N ASN A 49 6.19 9.93 -23.38
CA ASN A 49 5.52 10.42 -24.57
C ASN A 49 6.23 11.66 -25.14
N LYS A 50 6.62 11.62 -26.40
CA LYS A 50 7.41 12.69 -27.05
C LYS A 50 6.69 14.05 -27.10
N ILE A 51 5.36 14.07 -27.11
CA ILE A 51 4.57 15.32 -27.13
C ILE A 51 4.79 16.06 -25.80
N ASP A 52 4.66 15.36 -24.70
CA ASP A 52 4.75 15.94 -23.36
C ASP A 52 6.20 16.00 -22.87
N CYS A 53 7.04 15.00 -23.16
CA CYS A 53 8.40 14.84 -22.66
C CYS A 53 9.50 15.38 -23.62
N GLY A 54 9.17 15.84 -24.80
CA GLY A 54 10.14 16.43 -25.73
C GLY A 54 11.37 15.58 -25.98
N LYS A 55 12.55 16.10 -25.60
CA LYS A 55 13.86 15.44 -25.72
C LYS A 55 14.31 14.73 -24.43
N CYS A 56 13.44 14.59 -23.43
CA CYS A 56 13.75 13.79 -22.24
C CYS A 56 14.17 12.37 -22.66
N PRO A 57 15.24 11.75 -22.09
CA PRO A 57 16.09 12.23 -20.99
C PRO A 57 17.30 13.06 -21.43
N HIS A 58 17.51 13.34 -22.73
CA HIS A 58 18.64 14.11 -23.24
C HIS A 58 18.55 15.61 -22.89
N SER A 59 17.38 16.08 -22.43
CA SER A 59 17.14 17.39 -21.85
C SER A 59 16.42 17.22 -20.52
N VAL A 60 17.08 17.57 -19.43
CA VAL A 60 16.51 17.51 -18.06
C VAL A 60 15.31 18.48 -17.93
N GLU A 61 15.37 19.63 -18.58
CA GLU A 61 14.28 20.61 -18.61
C GLU A 61 13.02 20.00 -19.26
N ASP A 62 13.19 19.25 -20.34
CA ASP A 62 12.08 18.57 -21.02
C ASP A 62 11.46 17.46 -20.16
N CYS A 63 12.25 16.82 -19.30
CA CYS A 63 11.73 15.85 -18.32
C CYS A 63 10.82 16.50 -17.26
N SER A 64 10.95 17.81 -17.04
CA SER A 64 10.18 18.59 -16.06
C SER A 64 8.90 19.18 -16.63
N ARG A 65 8.62 19.01 -17.93
CA ARG A 65 7.43 19.57 -18.57
C ARG A 65 6.16 19.02 -17.91
N LYS A 66 5.17 19.90 -17.80
CA LYS A 66 3.84 19.51 -17.33
C LYS A 66 3.27 18.39 -18.22
N GLY A 67 2.88 17.29 -17.61
CA GLY A 67 2.34 16.10 -18.30
C GLY A 67 3.41 15.10 -18.75
N CYS A 68 4.71 15.39 -18.62
CA CYS A 68 5.75 14.41 -18.85
C CYS A 68 5.81 13.41 -17.71
N ILE A 69 5.46 12.16 -17.98
CA ILE A 69 5.58 11.04 -17.05
C ILE A 69 6.86 10.29 -17.41
N THR A 70 7.91 10.48 -16.62
CA THR A 70 9.21 9.88 -16.91
C THR A 70 9.27 8.38 -16.60
N ALA A 71 8.63 7.93 -15.52
CA ALA A 71 8.51 6.53 -15.11
C ALA A 71 9.80 5.70 -15.32
N GLY A 72 10.94 6.26 -14.92
CA GLY A 72 12.24 5.59 -15.04
C GLY A 72 12.77 5.44 -16.47
N GLY A 73 12.23 6.17 -17.45
CA GLY A 73 12.60 6.08 -18.86
C GLY A 73 11.92 4.92 -19.61
N ILE A 74 11.02 4.20 -18.97
CA ILE A 74 10.28 3.08 -19.57
C ILE A 74 9.09 3.62 -20.33
N ILE A 75 8.93 3.18 -21.59
CA ILE A 75 7.80 3.56 -22.45
C ILE A 75 6.74 2.48 -22.34
N ARG A 76 5.61 2.80 -21.69
CA ARG A 76 4.47 1.86 -21.56
C ARG A 76 3.16 2.61 -21.38
N PRO A 77 2.01 1.96 -21.62
CA PRO A 77 0.71 2.47 -21.18
C PRO A 77 0.68 2.60 -19.66
N VAL A 78 0.06 3.68 -19.17
CA VAL A 78 -0.10 3.96 -17.74
C VAL A 78 -1.46 4.58 -17.47
N ILE A 79 -1.92 4.49 -16.23
CA ILE A 79 -3.12 5.19 -15.76
C ILE A 79 -2.65 6.34 -14.86
N ALA A 80 -3.01 7.56 -15.25
CA ALA A 80 -2.52 8.76 -14.60
C ALA A 80 -3.66 9.65 -14.09
N ALA A 81 -3.54 10.14 -12.87
CA ALA A 81 -4.41 11.16 -12.31
C ALA A 81 -3.83 12.55 -12.57
N ASN A 82 -4.61 13.46 -13.17
CA ASN A 82 -4.20 14.81 -13.55
C ASN A 82 -2.91 14.85 -14.39
N GLN A 83 -2.69 13.81 -15.23
CA GLN A 83 -1.52 13.66 -16.11
C GLN A 83 -0.18 13.51 -15.39
N LYS A 84 -0.19 12.95 -14.18
CA LYS A 84 0.99 12.75 -13.33
C LYS A 84 1.03 11.35 -12.73
N ILE A 85 2.23 10.87 -12.43
CA ILE A 85 2.57 9.72 -11.60
C ILE A 85 3.75 10.14 -10.69
N PRO A 86 3.57 10.18 -9.36
CA PRO A 86 2.31 10.01 -8.63
C PRO A 86 1.26 11.05 -9.03
N GLY A 87 -0.02 10.73 -8.81
CA GLY A 87 -1.11 11.66 -8.96
C GLY A 87 -1.08 12.80 -7.90
N PRO A 88 -2.09 13.67 -7.85
CA PRO A 88 -2.09 14.84 -6.97
C PRO A 88 -1.99 14.44 -5.50
N SER A 89 -1.15 15.17 -4.75
CA SER A 89 -1.04 15.01 -3.30
C SER A 89 -2.20 15.72 -2.61
N ILE A 90 -2.79 15.04 -1.62
CA ILE A 90 -3.79 15.56 -0.72
C ILE A 90 -3.12 15.75 0.64
N ILE A 91 -2.97 16.99 1.09
CA ILE A 91 -2.31 17.32 2.37
C ILE A 91 -3.24 18.22 3.16
N VAL A 92 -3.75 17.71 4.27
CA VAL A 92 -4.83 18.31 5.06
C VAL A 92 -4.51 18.21 6.55
N CYS A 93 -5.34 18.86 7.37
CA CYS A 93 -5.31 18.66 8.82
C CYS A 93 -6.36 17.62 9.26
N GLU A 94 -6.08 16.96 10.37
CA GLU A 94 -7.04 16.04 11.01
C GLU A 94 -8.38 16.73 11.24
N ASN A 95 -9.46 16.01 10.99
CA ASN A 95 -10.85 16.49 11.01
C ASN A 95 -11.24 17.48 9.89
N ASP A 96 -10.37 17.78 8.93
CA ASP A 96 -10.80 18.47 7.73
C ASP A 96 -11.81 17.62 6.94
N ARG A 97 -12.76 18.27 6.29
CA ARG A 97 -13.71 17.64 5.37
C ARG A 97 -13.07 17.58 3.99
N ILE A 98 -12.73 16.39 3.54
CA ILE A 98 -12.16 16.16 2.21
C ILE A 98 -13.29 15.94 1.20
N ILE A 99 -13.20 16.62 0.06
CA ILE A 99 -14.04 16.42 -1.10
C ILE A 99 -13.13 16.16 -2.30
N VAL A 100 -13.33 15.02 -2.98
CA VAL A 100 -12.60 14.73 -4.21
C VAL A 100 -13.57 14.42 -5.33
N ASN A 101 -13.63 15.32 -6.32
CA ASN A 101 -14.42 15.13 -7.52
C ASN A 101 -13.60 14.32 -8.52
N VAL A 102 -13.89 13.04 -8.64
CA VAL A 102 -13.19 12.13 -9.54
C VAL A 102 -13.93 12.01 -10.86
N LYS A 103 -13.24 12.30 -11.97
CA LYS A 103 -13.74 12.09 -13.33
C LYS A 103 -12.99 10.95 -13.98
N ASN A 104 -13.69 9.88 -14.32
CA ASN A 104 -13.15 8.76 -15.08
C ASN A 104 -13.15 9.11 -16.58
N GLN A 105 -11.98 9.31 -17.16
CA GLN A 105 -11.80 9.49 -18.59
C GLN A 105 -11.23 8.24 -19.30
N LEU A 106 -11.14 7.11 -18.58
CA LEU A 106 -10.90 5.81 -19.20
C LEU A 106 -12.11 5.47 -20.09
N ARG A 107 -11.85 4.93 -21.27
CA ARG A 107 -12.92 4.67 -22.25
C ARG A 107 -13.55 3.29 -22.10
N THR A 108 -12.83 2.36 -21.52
CA THR A 108 -13.21 0.93 -21.46
C THR A 108 -13.19 0.36 -20.05
N GLU A 109 -12.64 1.10 -19.07
CA GLU A 109 -12.43 0.61 -17.71
C GLU A 109 -13.25 1.41 -16.71
N THR A 110 -13.83 0.69 -15.76
CA THR A 110 -14.41 1.28 -14.55
C THR A 110 -13.30 1.68 -13.58
N LEU A 111 -13.63 2.48 -12.58
CA LEU A 111 -12.68 3.05 -11.64
C LEU A 111 -13.28 3.12 -10.24
N SER A 112 -12.47 2.90 -9.22
CA SER A 112 -12.74 3.31 -7.85
C SER A 112 -11.44 3.75 -7.18
N ILE A 113 -11.54 4.66 -6.20
CA ILE A 113 -10.38 5.15 -5.44
C ILE A 113 -10.57 4.78 -3.97
N HIS A 114 -9.60 4.08 -3.43
CA HIS A 114 -9.49 3.81 -2.00
C HIS A 114 -8.59 4.84 -1.32
N TRP A 115 -8.97 5.21 -0.11
CA TRP A 115 -8.31 6.20 0.75
C TRP A 115 -7.62 5.45 1.89
N HIS A 116 -6.51 4.80 1.56
CA HIS A 116 -5.79 3.89 2.43
C HIS A 116 -5.31 4.57 3.72
N GLY A 117 -5.79 4.07 4.85
CA GLY A 117 -5.54 4.61 6.19
C GLY A 117 -6.69 5.45 6.76
N ILE A 118 -7.63 5.91 5.94
CA ILE A 118 -8.84 6.60 6.40
C ILE A 118 -9.87 5.59 6.91
N HIS A 119 -10.38 5.79 8.12
CA HIS A 119 -11.34 4.87 8.73
C HIS A 119 -12.74 4.93 8.13
N GLN A 120 -13.07 6.00 7.39
CA GLN A 120 -14.40 6.19 6.78
C GLN A 120 -15.53 6.07 7.80
N THR A 121 -15.32 6.53 9.04
CA THR A 121 -16.30 6.51 10.11
C THR A 121 -17.54 7.32 9.70
N GLY A 122 -18.69 6.65 9.60
CA GLY A 122 -19.92 7.26 9.11
C GLY A 122 -19.98 7.55 7.60
N SER A 123 -18.94 7.20 6.85
CA SER A 123 -18.82 7.41 5.38
C SER A 123 -18.38 6.15 4.63
N LEU A 124 -18.86 4.98 5.06
CA LEU A 124 -18.57 3.67 4.45
C LEU A 124 -18.60 3.66 2.91
N PHE A 125 -19.55 4.41 2.31
CA PHE A 125 -19.72 4.48 0.85
C PHE A 125 -18.59 5.20 0.13
N MET A 126 -17.70 5.84 0.86
CA MET A 126 -16.55 6.59 0.36
C MET A 126 -15.26 5.79 0.45
N ASP A 127 -15.31 4.54 0.94
CA ASP A 127 -14.15 3.66 1.07
C ASP A 127 -13.51 3.25 -0.28
N GLY A 128 -14.29 3.26 -1.35
CA GLY A 128 -13.79 2.99 -2.69
C GLY A 128 -13.71 1.53 -3.09
N LEU A 129 -14.29 0.61 -2.32
CA LEU A 129 -14.30 -0.82 -2.65
C LEU A 129 -15.38 -1.15 -3.68
N PRO A 130 -15.03 -1.65 -4.89
CA PRO A 130 -15.98 -1.94 -5.95
C PRO A 130 -17.04 -2.95 -5.51
N PHE A 131 -18.32 -2.69 -5.82
CA PHE A 131 -19.48 -3.56 -5.52
C PHE A 131 -19.71 -3.90 -4.04
N VAL A 132 -18.85 -3.44 -3.14
CA VAL A 132 -19.05 -3.56 -1.70
C VAL A 132 -19.50 -2.23 -1.13
N SER A 133 -18.63 -1.21 -1.12
CA SER A 133 -18.96 0.12 -0.61
C SER A 133 -19.57 1.03 -1.67
N GLN A 134 -19.29 0.79 -2.95
CA GLN A 134 -19.82 1.60 -4.06
C GLN A 134 -19.92 0.79 -5.37
N TYR A 135 -20.69 1.31 -6.32
CA TYR A 135 -20.53 0.92 -7.73
C TYR A 135 -19.28 1.59 -8.30
N PRO A 136 -18.47 0.85 -9.09
CA PRO A 136 -17.34 1.47 -9.79
C PRO A 136 -17.80 2.62 -10.69
N ILE A 137 -17.01 3.68 -10.75
CA ILE A 137 -17.23 4.83 -11.62
C ILE A 137 -17.14 4.37 -13.06
N GLN A 138 -18.24 4.46 -13.79
CA GLN A 138 -18.33 4.00 -15.18
C GLN A 138 -17.38 4.78 -16.10
N PRO A 139 -16.98 4.22 -17.25
CA PRO A 139 -16.26 4.94 -18.28
C PRO A 139 -16.95 6.27 -18.61
N LEU A 140 -16.19 7.35 -18.63
CA LEU A 140 -16.61 8.73 -18.84
C LEU A 140 -17.55 9.31 -17.77
N GLY A 141 -17.81 8.56 -16.69
CA GLY A 141 -18.58 9.00 -15.53
C GLY A 141 -17.75 9.79 -14.52
N SER A 142 -18.41 10.27 -13.48
CA SER A 142 -17.80 10.95 -12.35
C SER A 142 -18.40 10.50 -11.02
N PHE A 143 -17.63 10.69 -9.96
CA PHE A 143 -18.04 10.41 -8.59
C PHE A 143 -17.44 11.45 -7.65
N ARG A 144 -18.21 11.85 -6.64
CA ARG A 144 -17.78 12.77 -5.59
C ARG A 144 -17.57 11.99 -4.31
N TYR A 145 -16.32 11.84 -3.91
CA TYR A 145 -15.96 11.35 -2.60
C TYR A 145 -16.05 12.49 -1.59
N GLU A 146 -16.57 12.20 -0.39
CA GLU A 146 -16.71 13.18 0.66
C GLU A 146 -16.65 12.49 2.02
N PHE A 147 -15.61 12.80 2.81
CA PHE A 147 -15.35 12.16 4.09
C PHE A 147 -14.51 13.08 5.00
N ILE A 148 -14.38 12.69 6.25
CA ILE A 148 -13.54 13.39 7.23
C ILE A 148 -12.13 12.81 7.21
N ALA A 149 -11.13 13.68 7.29
CA ALA A 149 -9.73 13.31 7.34
C ALA A 149 -9.38 12.77 8.74
N GLU A 150 -9.65 11.49 8.97
CA GLU A 150 -9.32 10.77 10.21
C GLU A 150 -9.01 9.29 9.93
N PRO A 151 -8.04 8.72 10.66
CA PRO A 151 -7.12 9.33 11.62
C PRO A 151 -6.01 10.15 10.94
N HIS A 152 -5.23 10.87 11.76
CA HIS A 152 -3.98 11.50 11.29
C HIS A 152 -2.94 10.45 10.91
N GLY A 153 -1.97 10.82 10.09
CA GLY A 153 -0.84 9.95 9.74
C GLY A 153 -0.35 10.14 8.31
N THR A 154 0.59 9.31 7.94
CA THR A 154 1.07 9.17 6.57
C THR A 154 0.25 8.12 5.86
N GLN A 155 -0.55 8.55 4.90
CA GLN A 155 -1.53 7.74 4.20
C GLN A 155 -1.33 7.88 2.69
N LEU A 156 -2.10 7.13 1.92
CA LEU A 156 -2.07 7.19 0.46
C LEU A 156 -3.49 7.01 -0.11
N TRP A 157 -3.66 7.38 -1.36
CA TRP A 157 -4.83 7.02 -2.13
C TRP A 157 -4.41 6.24 -3.37
N HIS A 158 -5.20 5.28 -3.78
CA HIS A 158 -4.91 4.49 -4.98
C HIS A 158 -6.17 3.91 -5.64
N GLY A 159 -6.04 3.51 -6.89
CA GLY A 159 -7.08 2.77 -7.59
C GLY A 159 -7.32 1.41 -6.94
N HIS A 160 -8.59 1.03 -6.75
CA HIS A 160 -8.96 -0.26 -6.15
C HIS A 160 -9.79 -1.12 -7.12
N SER A 161 -9.48 -1.03 -8.40
CA SER A 161 -10.11 -1.83 -9.46
C SER A 161 -9.02 -2.48 -10.31
N GLY A 162 -8.85 -3.79 -10.20
CA GLY A 162 -7.82 -4.54 -10.90
C GLY A 162 -6.41 -4.01 -10.61
N PHE A 163 -5.60 -3.88 -11.66
CA PHE A 163 -4.19 -3.46 -11.53
C PHE A 163 -3.96 -1.95 -11.67
N GLN A 164 -5.00 -1.12 -11.59
CA GLN A 164 -4.89 0.32 -11.85
C GLN A 164 -3.89 1.02 -10.94
N GLU A 165 -3.79 0.60 -9.67
CA GLU A 165 -2.78 1.12 -8.75
C GLU A 165 -1.35 0.78 -9.20
N ALA A 166 -1.10 -0.48 -9.60
CA ALA A 166 0.21 -0.93 -10.06
C ALA A 166 0.61 -0.33 -11.41
N ASP A 167 -0.38 0.14 -12.19
CA ASP A 167 -0.18 0.80 -13.47
C ASP A 167 -0.16 2.34 -13.40
N GLY A 168 -0.12 2.91 -12.18
CA GLY A 168 0.19 4.33 -11.97
C GLY A 168 -0.89 5.16 -11.29
N LEU A 169 -2.04 4.58 -10.90
CA LEU A 169 -3.12 5.30 -10.25
C LEU A 169 -2.96 5.31 -8.73
N PHE A 170 -2.10 6.18 -8.24
CA PHE A 170 -1.80 6.33 -6.81
C PHE A 170 -1.27 7.74 -6.49
N GLY A 171 -1.32 8.11 -5.23
CA GLY A 171 -0.76 9.37 -4.74
C GLY A 171 -0.74 9.46 -3.22
N VAL A 172 -0.21 10.56 -2.73
CA VAL A 172 -0.05 10.84 -1.30
C VAL A 172 -1.36 11.36 -0.71
N LEU A 173 -1.67 10.91 0.51
CA LEU A 173 -2.67 11.49 1.39
C LEU A 173 -2.04 11.66 2.79
N ASN A 174 -1.65 12.88 3.15
CA ASN A 174 -1.08 13.18 4.45
C ASN A 174 -2.10 13.92 5.30
N VAL A 175 -2.57 13.28 6.35
CA VAL A 175 -3.42 13.90 7.36
C VAL A 175 -2.54 14.34 8.52
N ARG A 176 -2.30 15.65 8.64
CA ARG A 176 -1.45 16.24 9.67
C ARG A 176 -2.29 16.68 10.86
N ARG A 177 -1.67 16.78 12.02
CA ARG A 177 -2.28 17.34 13.21
C ARG A 177 -1.33 18.30 13.92
N LYS A 178 -1.85 19.02 14.90
CA LYS A 178 -0.99 19.64 15.91
C LYS A 178 -0.39 18.52 16.76
N GLU A 179 0.87 18.28 16.56
CA GLU A 179 1.56 17.19 17.26
C GLU A 179 1.71 17.49 18.77
N PRO A 180 1.69 16.46 19.63
CA PRO A 180 2.10 16.60 21.01
C PRO A 180 3.54 17.13 21.11
N ASP A 181 3.84 17.92 22.15
CA ASP A 181 5.13 18.60 22.32
C ASP A 181 6.33 17.65 22.21
N TYR A 182 6.22 16.42 22.72
CA TYR A 182 7.30 15.45 22.66
C TYR A 182 7.58 14.94 21.23
N ILE A 183 6.56 14.84 20.37
CA ILE A 183 6.71 14.50 18.95
C ILE A 183 7.23 15.73 18.19
N GLN A 184 6.62 16.91 18.42
CA GLN A 184 7.06 18.14 17.78
C GLN A 184 8.53 18.46 18.06
N SER A 185 9.04 18.08 19.23
CA SER A 185 10.43 18.27 19.60
C SER A 185 11.42 17.37 18.83
N LEU A 186 10.95 16.36 18.11
CA LEU A 186 11.81 15.43 17.36
C LEU A 186 12.37 16.06 16.08
N TYR A 187 11.63 16.96 15.43
CA TYR A 187 12.01 17.54 14.13
C TYR A 187 11.76 19.05 14.08
N ASP A 188 12.44 19.71 13.16
CA ASP A 188 12.30 21.13 12.90
C ASP A 188 11.37 21.39 11.71
N PHE A 189 11.27 20.43 10.77
CA PHE A 189 10.51 20.56 9.53
C PHE A 189 9.71 19.30 9.20
N ASP A 190 8.44 19.47 8.80
CA ASP A 190 7.54 18.47 8.21
C ASP A 190 7.07 19.03 6.86
N LEU A 191 7.81 18.74 5.80
CA LEU A 191 7.63 19.33 4.48
C LEU A 191 7.12 18.30 3.48
N PRO A 192 6.21 18.66 2.56
CA PRO A 192 5.69 17.77 1.53
C PRO A 192 6.78 17.12 0.68
N GLU A 193 7.82 17.85 0.33
CA GLU A 193 8.97 17.39 -0.46
C GLU A 193 9.79 16.29 0.22
N HIS A 194 9.62 16.06 1.52
CA HIS A 194 10.23 14.94 2.25
C HIS A 194 9.32 13.72 2.36
N THR A 195 8.26 13.66 1.55
CA THR A 195 7.47 12.43 1.37
C THR A 195 8.15 11.53 0.34
N ILE A 196 8.35 10.27 0.70
CA ILE A 196 9.00 9.25 -0.11
C ILE A 196 7.93 8.23 -0.51
N LEU A 197 7.49 8.26 -1.74
CA LEU A 197 6.53 7.31 -2.29
C LEU A 197 7.27 6.34 -3.21
N ILE A 198 7.48 5.11 -2.75
CA ILE A 198 8.17 4.06 -3.51
C ILE A 198 7.14 3.16 -4.13
N TRP A 199 7.24 2.96 -5.44
CA TRP A 199 6.32 2.12 -6.19
C TRP A 199 7.08 1.12 -7.05
N HIS A 200 6.70 -0.16 -6.94
CA HIS A 200 7.25 -1.20 -7.80
C HIS A 200 6.77 -0.98 -9.25
N TRP A 201 7.67 -1.13 -10.21
CA TRP A 201 7.38 -0.78 -11.61
C TRP A 201 7.82 -1.88 -12.57
N PHE A 202 6.91 -2.25 -13.46
CA PHE A 202 7.16 -3.18 -14.56
C PHE A 202 7.45 -2.43 -15.85
N ASP A 203 8.02 -3.11 -16.85
CA ASP A 203 8.21 -2.57 -18.20
C ASP A 203 6.97 -2.75 -19.09
N LYS A 204 6.00 -3.56 -18.66
CA LYS A 204 4.70 -3.81 -19.29
C LYS A 204 3.55 -3.54 -18.32
N PRO A 205 2.30 -3.45 -18.80
CA PRO A 205 1.12 -3.44 -17.93
C PRO A 205 1.09 -4.64 -16.99
N THR A 206 0.69 -4.41 -15.75
CA THR A 206 0.72 -5.44 -14.68
C THR A 206 -0.16 -6.64 -15.01
N GLY A 207 -1.29 -6.42 -15.67
CA GLY A 207 -2.17 -7.50 -16.12
C GLY A 207 -1.50 -8.45 -17.12
N ASP A 208 -0.64 -7.94 -18.01
CA ASP A 208 0.10 -8.79 -18.97
C ASP A 208 1.14 -9.64 -18.24
N GLU A 209 1.77 -9.09 -17.22
CA GLU A 209 2.72 -9.83 -16.38
C GLU A 209 2.04 -10.93 -15.58
N LEU A 210 0.87 -10.68 -14.99
CA LEU A 210 0.12 -11.71 -14.27
C LEU A 210 -0.32 -12.85 -15.20
N GLN A 211 -0.76 -12.54 -16.42
CA GLN A 211 -1.07 -13.58 -17.41
C GLN A 211 0.13 -14.49 -17.68
N THR A 212 1.33 -13.93 -17.75
CA THR A 212 2.56 -14.72 -17.93
C THR A 212 2.77 -15.72 -16.78
N VAL A 213 2.54 -15.29 -15.54
CA VAL A 213 2.63 -16.18 -14.36
C VAL A 213 1.63 -17.32 -14.44
N LEU A 214 0.37 -16.98 -14.70
CA LEU A 214 -0.72 -17.96 -14.72
C LEU A 214 -0.55 -18.99 -15.85
N HIS A 215 -0.04 -18.57 -17.01
CA HIS A 215 0.06 -19.42 -18.20
C HIS A 215 1.37 -20.20 -18.27
N GLN A 216 2.47 -19.63 -17.80
CA GLN A 216 3.81 -20.21 -17.96
C GLN A 216 4.38 -20.76 -16.66
N ASN A 217 3.67 -20.57 -15.53
CA ASN A 217 4.14 -20.90 -14.19
C ASN A 217 5.55 -20.28 -13.90
N GLU A 218 5.83 -19.15 -14.51
CA GLU A 218 7.05 -18.39 -14.29
C GLU A 218 6.84 -17.36 -13.19
N SER A 219 7.89 -17.05 -12.45
CA SER A 219 7.82 -15.95 -11.47
C SER A 219 7.86 -14.61 -12.21
N ILE A 220 6.99 -13.67 -11.82
CA ILE A 220 7.11 -12.29 -12.26
C ILE A 220 8.37 -11.70 -11.64
N TYR A 221 9.17 -11.06 -12.46
CA TYR A 221 10.33 -10.31 -12.00
C TYR A 221 10.05 -8.83 -12.26
N GLY A 222 10.04 -8.03 -11.19
CA GLY A 222 9.88 -6.59 -11.33
C GLY A 222 11.03 -5.98 -12.12
N TYR A 223 10.74 -4.91 -12.84
CA TYR A 223 11.75 -4.17 -13.58
C TYR A 223 12.55 -3.24 -12.66
N GLY A 224 11.91 -2.57 -11.71
CA GLY A 224 12.54 -1.67 -10.76
C GLY A 224 11.56 -0.93 -9.86
N PHE A 225 12.02 0.18 -9.29
CA PHE A 225 11.22 1.02 -8.42
C PHE A 225 11.22 2.47 -8.90
N LEU A 226 10.09 3.13 -8.79
CA LEU A 226 9.99 4.57 -8.88
C LEU A 226 9.99 5.17 -7.47
N ILE A 227 10.71 6.26 -7.27
CA ILE A 227 10.66 7.08 -6.07
C ILE A 227 10.04 8.42 -6.49
N ASN A 228 8.85 8.73 -5.98
CA ASN A 228 8.08 9.91 -6.40
C ASN A 228 7.92 10.00 -7.93
N GLY A 229 7.72 8.86 -8.61
CA GLY A 229 7.58 8.77 -10.06
C GLY A 229 8.88 8.83 -10.86
N LYS A 230 10.03 8.96 -10.20
CA LYS A 230 11.36 9.14 -10.81
C LYS A 230 12.24 7.90 -10.58
N ALA A 231 13.09 7.60 -11.55
CA ALA A 231 14.16 6.59 -11.44
C ALA A 231 15.04 6.63 -12.69
N ALA A 232 16.25 6.10 -12.59
CA ALA A 232 17.15 5.90 -13.74
C ALA A 232 17.16 4.42 -14.15
N LEU A 233 16.02 3.87 -14.59
CA LEU A 233 15.87 2.44 -14.88
C LEU A 233 16.35 2.06 -16.28
N LYS A 234 16.07 2.90 -17.27
CA LYS A 234 16.38 2.61 -18.67
C LYS A 234 17.37 3.63 -19.23
N LYS A 235 18.44 3.12 -19.85
CA LYS A 235 19.34 3.97 -20.62
C LYS A 235 18.74 4.31 -22.00
N HIS A 236 18.97 5.53 -22.42
CA HIS A 236 18.61 6.02 -23.74
C HIS A 236 19.88 6.47 -24.46
N GLU A 237 20.08 5.98 -25.65
CA GLU A 237 21.23 6.30 -26.48
C GLU A 237 20.78 7.16 -27.66
N SER A 238 21.43 8.29 -27.83
CA SER A 238 21.19 9.17 -28.98
C SER A 238 21.97 8.68 -30.22
N ALA A 239 21.64 9.22 -31.39
CA ALA A 239 22.27 8.81 -32.64
C ALA A 239 23.79 9.06 -32.70
N ASP A 240 24.31 9.97 -31.90
CA ASP A 240 25.72 10.29 -31.73
C ASP A 240 26.40 9.49 -30.60
N GLY A 241 25.71 8.48 -30.04
CA GLY A 241 26.23 7.58 -29.01
C GLY A 241 26.21 8.14 -27.58
N TYR A 242 25.59 9.31 -27.37
CA TYR A 242 25.43 9.85 -26.01
C TYR A 242 24.35 9.06 -25.25
N ILE A 243 24.69 8.62 -24.04
CA ILE A 243 23.77 7.89 -23.15
C ILE A 243 23.21 8.84 -22.10
N ALA A 244 21.89 8.84 -21.94
CA ALA A 244 21.18 9.59 -20.93
C ALA A 244 20.21 8.70 -20.15
N TYR A 245 19.90 9.12 -18.93
CA TYR A 245 18.91 8.50 -18.05
C TYR A 245 17.91 9.57 -17.60
N THR A 246 16.68 9.16 -17.26
CA THR A 246 15.73 10.04 -16.59
C THR A 246 16.23 10.45 -15.21
N PRO A 247 15.88 11.64 -14.72
CA PRO A 247 16.33 12.14 -13.41
C PRO A 247 15.91 11.21 -12.26
N GLN A 248 16.78 11.13 -11.25
CA GLN A 248 16.50 10.48 -9.97
C GLN A 248 15.93 11.47 -8.95
N GLU A 249 15.28 10.94 -7.90
CA GLU A 249 14.78 11.77 -6.81
C GLU A 249 15.92 12.29 -5.93
N THR A 250 15.77 13.53 -5.48
CA THR A 250 16.75 14.20 -4.61
C THR A 250 16.01 14.96 -3.52
N PHE A 251 16.38 14.71 -2.28
CA PHE A 251 15.89 15.41 -1.09
C PHE A 251 16.96 16.38 -0.59
N PHE A 252 16.57 17.60 -0.27
CA PHE A 252 17.48 18.61 0.24
C PHE A 252 17.30 18.81 1.74
N ILE A 253 18.42 18.84 2.47
CA ILE A 253 18.44 19.09 3.91
C ILE A 253 19.50 20.15 4.24
N THR A 254 19.36 20.82 5.38
CA THR A 254 20.31 21.81 5.90
C THR A 254 21.05 21.24 7.10
N LYS A 255 22.33 21.60 7.22
CA LYS A 255 23.15 21.17 8.36
C LYS A 255 22.57 21.61 9.70
N ALA A 256 22.65 20.72 10.69
CA ALA A 256 22.13 20.89 12.05
C ALA A 256 20.60 21.03 12.13
N LYS A 257 19.86 20.71 11.07
CA LYS A 257 18.40 20.67 11.05
C LYS A 257 17.89 19.24 11.02
N ARG A 258 16.68 19.04 11.52
CA ARG A 258 16.00 17.74 11.65
C ARG A 258 14.73 17.77 10.82
N TYR A 259 14.56 16.76 9.98
CA TYR A 259 13.48 16.68 9.01
C TYR A 259 12.66 15.41 9.24
N ARG A 260 11.33 15.54 9.30
CA ARG A 260 10.43 14.41 9.23
C ARG A 260 10.34 13.93 7.78
N PHE A 261 10.69 12.68 7.54
CA PHE A 261 10.45 11.98 6.29
C PHE A 261 9.27 11.05 6.44
N ARG A 262 8.40 11.03 5.43
CA ARG A 262 7.20 10.21 5.36
C ARG A 262 7.41 9.17 4.27
N LEU A 263 7.51 7.91 4.66
CA LEU A 263 7.81 6.79 3.76
C LEU A 263 6.56 5.98 3.50
N VAL A 264 6.24 5.79 2.22
CA VAL A 264 5.13 4.97 1.71
C VAL A 264 5.68 3.99 0.69
N TYR A 265 5.26 2.74 0.75
CA TYR A 265 5.67 1.73 -0.21
C TYR A 265 4.51 0.87 -0.69
N ASN A 266 4.47 0.54 -1.99
CA ASN A 266 3.56 -0.43 -2.56
C ASN A 266 4.21 -1.28 -3.66
N SER A 267 3.74 -2.53 -3.79
CA SER A 267 4.24 -3.51 -4.75
C SER A 267 3.14 -4.47 -5.23
N ALA A 268 3.17 -4.79 -6.50
CA ALA A 268 2.28 -5.79 -7.09
C ALA A 268 2.74 -7.24 -6.85
N ILE A 269 3.98 -7.45 -6.39
CA ILE A 269 4.54 -8.77 -6.05
C ILE A 269 5.19 -8.74 -4.66
N TYR A 270 5.51 -9.92 -4.09
CA TYR A 270 6.22 -10.00 -2.82
C TYR A 270 7.66 -9.47 -2.96
N CYS A 271 7.87 -8.25 -2.56
CA CYS A 271 9.12 -7.53 -2.74
C CYS A 271 9.38 -6.55 -1.58
N PRO A 272 9.57 -7.03 -0.33
CA PRO A 272 9.87 -6.15 0.79
C PRO A 272 11.19 -5.40 0.56
N LEU A 273 11.28 -4.19 1.11
CA LEU A 273 12.43 -3.31 0.92
C LEU A 273 13.19 -3.07 2.22
N GLN A 274 14.51 -3.09 2.14
CA GLN A 274 15.38 -2.51 3.17
C GLN A 274 15.77 -1.10 2.76
N ILE A 275 15.44 -0.12 3.60
CA ILE A 275 15.72 1.31 3.41
C ILE A 275 16.81 1.73 4.36
N SER A 276 17.77 2.53 3.88
CA SER A 276 18.82 3.13 4.71
C SER A 276 19.33 4.43 4.08
N VAL A 277 19.93 5.31 4.88
CA VAL A 277 20.60 6.51 4.39
C VAL A 277 22.08 6.43 4.75
N ASP A 278 22.96 6.61 3.75
CA ASP A 278 24.40 6.52 3.98
C ASP A 278 24.87 7.48 5.07
N ASN A 279 25.61 6.95 6.04
CA ASN A 279 26.18 7.66 7.17
C ASN A 279 25.20 8.34 8.13
N HIS A 280 23.87 8.15 7.94
CA HIS A 280 22.86 8.70 8.85
C HIS A 280 22.12 7.60 9.57
N LYS A 281 21.66 7.91 10.78
CA LYS A 281 20.66 7.12 11.50
C LYS A 281 19.28 7.67 11.20
N MET A 282 18.29 6.79 11.19
CA MET A 282 16.88 7.15 11.10
C MET A 282 16.25 7.00 12.48
N LYS A 283 15.61 8.04 12.99
CA LYS A 283 14.84 7.97 14.23
C LYS A 283 13.38 7.77 13.86
N VAL A 284 12.93 6.51 13.85
CA VAL A 284 11.57 6.11 13.47
C VAL A 284 10.64 6.27 14.66
N PHE A 285 9.47 6.89 14.47
CA PHE A 285 8.55 7.22 15.56
C PHE A 285 7.07 7.00 15.23
N ALA A 286 6.73 6.72 13.98
CA ALA A 286 5.35 6.42 13.58
C ALA A 286 5.32 5.36 12.47
N SER A 287 4.22 4.63 12.42
CA SER A 287 3.87 3.73 11.33
C SER A 287 2.39 3.84 11.04
N ASP A 288 2.06 3.89 9.73
CA ASP A 288 0.70 4.04 9.24
C ASP A 288 0.03 5.29 9.86
N THR A 289 -0.93 5.10 10.75
CA THR A 289 -1.66 6.18 11.43
C THR A 289 -1.29 6.30 12.92
N SER A 290 -0.33 5.51 13.41
CA SER A 290 -0.04 5.41 14.85
C SER A 290 1.39 5.82 15.19
N GLN A 291 1.57 6.38 16.38
CA GLN A 291 2.86 6.81 16.91
C GLN A 291 3.34 5.86 18.01
N PHE A 292 4.66 5.71 18.10
CA PHE A 292 5.32 4.90 19.13
C PHE A 292 6.57 5.62 19.66
N GLN A 293 7.11 5.11 20.78
CA GLN A 293 8.36 5.65 21.34
C GLN A 293 9.46 5.57 20.30
N PRO A 294 10.13 6.71 19.98
CA PRO A 294 11.12 6.76 18.91
C PRO A 294 12.26 5.77 19.08
N VAL A 295 12.59 5.07 18.02
CA VAL A 295 13.73 4.15 17.95
C VAL A 295 14.73 4.60 16.89
N GLU A 296 16.02 4.56 17.23
CA GLU A 296 17.09 4.92 16.29
C GLU A 296 17.63 3.67 15.61
N VAL A 297 17.65 3.68 14.28
CA VAL A 297 17.97 2.51 13.47
C VAL A 297 18.97 2.83 12.36
N ASP A 298 19.71 1.81 11.91
CA ASP A 298 20.59 1.87 10.74
C ASP A 298 19.84 1.57 9.45
N SER A 299 18.79 0.78 9.54
CA SER A 299 17.91 0.45 8.43
C SER A 299 16.51 0.07 8.90
N LEU A 300 15.55 0.17 7.98
CA LEU A 300 14.14 -0.15 8.17
C LEU A 300 13.70 -1.09 7.06
N MET A 301 12.99 -2.17 7.39
CA MET A 301 12.24 -2.94 6.40
C MET A 301 10.82 -2.43 6.28
N ILE A 302 10.31 -2.44 5.05
CA ILE A 302 8.94 -2.03 4.74
C ILE A 302 8.35 -2.98 3.69
N SER A 303 7.12 -3.39 3.91
CA SER A 303 6.33 -4.22 3.01
C SER A 303 5.24 -3.41 2.30
N SER A 304 4.62 -3.99 1.27
CA SER A 304 3.58 -3.33 0.48
C SER A 304 2.41 -2.85 1.36
N GLY A 305 2.00 -1.60 1.19
CA GLY A 305 0.93 -0.94 1.96
C GLY A 305 1.37 -0.35 3.30
N GLU A 306 2.55 -0.69 3.81
CA GLU A 306 3.06 -0.10 5.05
C GLU A 306 3.54 1.34 4.83
N ARG A 307 3.47 2.15 5.89
CA ARG A 307 4.04 3.50 5.96
C ARG A 307 4.87 3.63 7.23
N PHE A 308 5.91 4.44 7.17
CA PHE A 308 6.73 4.79 8.34
C PHE A 308 7.15 6.23 8.28
N ASP A 309 7.17 6.89 9.44
CA ASP A 309 7.74 8.22 9.58
C ASP A 309 9.02 8.16 10.41
N PHE A 310 10.04 8.82 9.90
CA PHE A 310 11.31 8.93 10.60
C PHE A 310 11.90 10.35 10.54
N VAL A 311 12.71 10.66 11.51
CA VAL A 311 13.50 11.89 11.51
C VAL A 311 14.90 11.60 11.00
N LEU A 312 15.33 12.42 10.04
CA LEU A 312 16.72 12.49 9.57
C LEU A 312 17.35 13.79 10.05
N THR A 313 18.52 13.68 10.67
CA THR A 313 19.26 14.83 11.16
C THR A 313 20.40 15.18 10.21
N GLY A 314 20.52 16.44 9.84
CA GLY A 314 21.62 16.96 9.02
C GLY A 314 22.91 17.11 9.81
N ASP A 315 23.46 16.03 10.34
CA ASP A 315 24.65 16.02 11.22
C ASP A 315 25.97 15.62 10.54
N GLN A 316 25.89 15.26 9.26
CA GLN A 316 27.03 14.80 8.48
C GLN A 316 27.72 15.94 7.71
N PRO A 317 28.94 15.74 7.16
CA PRO A 317 29.57 16.69 6.25
C PRO A 317 28.67 17.05 5.05
N GLU A 318 28.71 18.32 4.64
CA GLU A 318 27.86 18.85 3.56
C GLU A 318 28.27 18.29 2.20
N LYS A 319 27.62 17.19 1.82
CA LYS A 319 27.70 16.53 0.52
C LYS A 319 26.37 15.78 0.26
N CYS A 320 26.29 15.04 -0.80
CA CYS A 320 25.14 14.17 -1.05
C CYS A 320 25.43 12.74 -0.59
N TYR A 321 24.37 12.07 -0.15
CA TYR A 321 24.40 10.71 0.37
C TYR A 321 23.31 9.90 -0.30
N TRP A 322 23.53 8.61 -0.53
CA TRP A 322 22.47 7.74 -1.01
C TRP A 322 21.47 7.40 0.10
N MET A 323 20.21 7.63 -0.18
CA MET A 323 19.13 6.87 0.41
C MET A 323 19.01 5.60 -0.42
N ARG A 324 19.37 4.46 0.17
CA ARG A 324 19.42 3.17 -0.54
C ARG A 324 18.17 2.38 -0.31
N ILE A 325 17.66 1.83 -1.39
CA ILE A 325 16.51 0.92 -1.44
C ILE A 325 17.02 -0.40 -1.97
N ARG A 326 17.04 -1.43 -1.12
CA ARG A 326 17.44 -2.78 -1.46
C ARG A 326 16.25 -3.71 -1.38
N ALA A 327 15.90 -4.32 -2.48
CA ALA A 327 14.78 -5.26 -2.54
C ALA A 327 15.15 -6.65 -2.00
N LEU A 328 14.17 -7.31 -1.43
CA LEU A 328 14.25 -8.64 -0.84
C LEU A 328 13.16 -9.53 -1.43
N GLY A 329 12.98 -10.73 -0.91
CA GLY A 329 11.98 -11.67 -1.40
C GLY A 329 12.15 -11.97 -2.90
N ASP A 330 11.08 -11.87 -3.66
CA ASP A 330 11.08 -12.18 -5.11
C ASP A 330 11.94 -11.23 -5.95
N CYS A 331 12.25 -10.05 -5.43
CA CYS A 331 13.12 -9.05 -6.07
C CYS A 331 14.57 -9.08 -5.55
N GLY A 332 14.87 -10.02 -4.65
CA GLY A 332 16.10 -10.02 -3.86
C GLY A 332 17.28 -10.78 -4.46
N GLU A 333 18.17 -11.19 -3.55
CA GLU A 333 19.50 -11.75 -3.87
C GLU A 333 19.46 -13.02 -4.71
N LYS A 334 18.46 -13.86 -4.49
CA LYS A 334 18.31 -15.14 -5.20
C LYS A 334 17.77 -15.00 -6.64
N LYS A 335 17.32 -13.80 -7.02
CA LYS A 335 16.68 -13.55 -8.32
C LYS A 335 17.29 -12.33 -9.03
N ASN A 336 16.66 -11.15 -8.93
CA ASN A 336 17.02 -10.01 -9.78
C ASN A 336 17.91 -8.97 -9.12
N LYS A 337 18.12 -9.04 -7.80
CA LYS A 337 18.91 -8.06 -7.03
C LYS A 337 18.43 -6.61 -7.28
N LEU A 338 17.11 -6.41 -7.34
CA LEU A 338 16.56 -5.09 -7.60
C LEU A 338 16.98 -4.11 -6.50
N HIS A 339 17.36 -2.94 -6.90
CA HIS A 339 17.74 -1.85 -6.01
C HIS A 339 17.50 -0.52 -6.69
N GLN A 340 17.32 0.51 -5.88
CA GLN A 340 17.16 1.89 -6.33
C GLN A 340 17.75 2.83 -5.28
N GLY A 341 17.88 4.11 -5.61
CA GLY A 341 18.30 5.12 -4.67
C GLY A 341 17.72 6.48 -4.99
N ALA A 342 17.58 7.27 -3.95
CA ALA A 342 17.39 8.71 -4.02
C ALA A 342 18.61 9.40 -3.37
N LEU A 343 18.82 10.66 -3.67
CA LEU A 343 19.88 11.44 -3.07
C LEU A 343 19.34 12.24 -1.90
N VAL A 344 20.10 12.32 -0.82
CA VAL A 344 19.92 13.25 0.28
C VAL A 344 21.10 14.22 0.24
N CYS A 345 20.83 15.45 -0.18
CA CYS A 345 21.85 16.46 -0.42
C CYS A 345 21.75 17.58 0.60
N TYR A 346 22.91 17.99 1.15
CA TYR A 346 22.97 19.22 1.92
C TYR A 346 22.88 20.42 0.97
N GLU A 347 22.05 21.41 1.29
CA GLU A 347 21.80 22.59 0.48
C GLU A 347 23.11 23.28 0.07
N ASN A 348 23.12 23.87 -1.15
CA ASN A 348 24.17 24.63 -1.81
C ASN A 348 25.16 23.89 -2.72
N ARG A 349 24.98 22.59 -3.03
CA ARG A 349 25.83 21.93 -4.03
C ARG A 349 24.99 21.44 -5.23
N LYS A 350 25.34 21.94 -6.42
CA LYS A 350 24.71 21.54 -7.69
C LYS A 350 25.36 20.30 -8.33
N THR A 351 26.62 20.02 -7.99
CA THR A 351 27.37 18.88 -8.51
C THR A 351 28.14 18.19 -7.39
N PHE A 352 28.16 16.85 -7.36
CA PHE A 352 28.84 16.08 -6.35
C PHE A 352 29.24 14.70 -6.89
N GLU A 353 30.32 14.17 -6.31
CA GLU A 353 30.69 12.78 -6.52
C GLU A 353 29.95 11.88 -5.54
N VAL A 354 29.30 10.84 -6.07
CA VAL A 354 28.78 9.73 -5.29
C VAL A 354 29.28 8.42 -5.89
N GLU A 355 29.49 7.43 -5.04
CA GLU A 355 29.77 6.10 -5.51
C GLU A 355 28.60 5.55 -6.34
N ALA A 356 28.89 4.70 -7.31
CA ALA A 356 27.85 4.05 -8.07
C ALA A 356 26.91 3.24 -7.16
N LEU A 357 25.62 3.33 -7.43
CA LEU A 357 24.62 2.59 -6.67
C LEU A 357 24.74 1.10 -6.97
N SER A 358 24.74 0.26 -5.92
CA SER A 358 24.77 -1.21 -6.08
C SER A 358 23.88 -1.90 -5.05
N TYR A 359 23.40 -3.08 -5.40
CA TYR A 359 22.59 -3.93 -4.53
C TYR A 359 23.29 -4.29 -3.22
N GLU A 360 24.57 -4.66 -3.30
CA GLU A 360 25.35 -5.13 -2.14
C GLU A 360 25.59 -4.02 -1.13
N GLN A 361 25.83 -2.79 -1.59
CA GLN A 361 25.98 -1.63 -0.72
C GLN A 361 24.68 -1.25 0.02
N GLY A 362 23.51 -1.71 -0.44
CA GLY A 362 22.23 -1.55 0.25
C GLY A 362 22.08 -2.45 1.48
N LYS A 363 22.88 -3.50 1.63
CA LYS A 363 22.86 -4.37 2.81
C LYS A 363 23.51 -3.66 3.98
N ARG A 364 22.71 -3.34 5.01
CA ARG A 364 23.17 -2.62 6.20
C ARG A 364 23.27 -3.55 7.40
N THR A 365 24.32 -3.37 8.19
CA THR A 365 24.49 -3.95 9.52
C THR A 365 24.07 -2.93 10.59
N GLY A 366 23.90 -3.35 11.84
CA GLY A 366 23.49 -2.50 12.95
C GLY A 366 22.07 -2.78 13.39
N VAL A 367 21.31 -1.75 13.75
CA VAL A 367 19.92 -1.89 14.20
C VAL A 367 19.00 -1.91 12.99
N LEU A 368 18.20 -2.97 12.86
CA LEU A 368 17.19 -3.15 11.81
C LEU A 368 15.80 -3.20 12.44
N LEU A 369 14.92 -2.32 12.01
CA LEU A 369 13.51 -2.29 12.42
C LEU A 369 12.62 -3.03 11.42
N ASN A 370 11.57 -3.67 11.94
CA ASN A 370 10.53 -4.37 11.20
C ASN A 370 11.06 -5.44 10.23
N PRO A 371 11.99 -6.33 10.69
CA PRO A 371 12.54 -7.36 9.81
C PRO A 371 11.44 -8.33 9.38
N ALA A 372 11.45 -8.71 8.10
CA ALA A 372 10.69 -9.87 7.64
C ALA A 372 11.27 -11.14 8.28
N GLU A 373 10.46 -11.91 8.99
CA GLU A 373 10.96 -13.03 9.81
C GLU A 373 11.64 -14.13 8.99
N THR A 374 11.14 -14.38 7.78
CA THR A 374 11.75 -15.33 6.83
C THR A 374 13.17 -14.94 6.40
N LEU A 375 13.51 -13.67 6.55
CA LEU A 375 14.80 -13.12 6.12
C LEU A 375 15.78 -12.90 7.28
N THR A 376 15.39 -13.25 8.51
CA THR A 376 16.22 -13.01 9.71
C THR A 376 17.58 -13.70 9.68
N GLN A 377 17.70 -14.84 9.00
CA GLN A 377 18.99 -15.53 8.83
C GLN A 377 20.01 -14.68 8.06
N ASP A 378 19.56 -13.88 7.10
CA ASP A 378 20.42 -12.98 6.32
C ASP A 378 20.95 -11.81 7.16
N TYR A 379 20.31 -11.54 8.30
CA TYR A 379 20.58 -10.43 9.20
C TYR A 379 21.07 -10.86 10.59
N SER A 380 21.67 -12.05 10.71
CA SER A 380 22.17 -12.59 11.99
C SER A 380 23.19 -11.70 12.70
N LYS A 381 23.80 -10.74 12.01
CA LYS A 381 24.72 -9.73 12.56
C LYS A 381 24.03 -8.43 12.98
N ASN A 382 22.72 -8.32 12.78
CA ASN A 382 21.94 -7.13 13.12
C ASN A 382 21.29 -7.30 14.49
N LYS A 383 21.09 -6.18 15.19
CA LYS A 383 20.13 -6.10 16.29
C LYS A 383 18.76 -5.90 15.66
N LEU A 384 17.88 -6.89 15.78
CA LEU A 384 16.54 -6.85 15.22
C LEU A 384 15.57 -6.23 16.22
N ILE A 385 14.70 -5.35 15.75
CA ILE A 385 13.57 -4.80 16.50
C ILE A 385 12.31 -5.14 15.69
N PHE A 386 11.50 -6.06 16.22
CA PHE A 386 10.23 -6.41 15.59
C PHE A 386 9.17 -5.36 15.91
N PHE A 387 8.18 -5.21 15.02
CA PHE A 387 7.15 -4.19 15.19
C PHE A 387 6.38 -4.38 16.51
N LYS A 388 6.03 -5.61 16.88
CA LYS A 388 5.35 -5.94 18.14
C LYS A 388 6.11 -5.47 19.40
N ASP A 389 7.43 -5.28 19.30
CA ASP A 389 8.27 -4.90 20.46
C ASP A 389 8.25 -3.38 20.72
N LEU A 390 7.71 -2.58 19.78
CA LEU A 390 7.58 -1.13 19.91
C LEU A 390 6.50 -0.76 20.93
N ASN A 391 6.67 0.36 21.61
CA ASN A 391 5.70 0.86 22.60
C ASN A 391 4.89 2.02 21.99
N SER A 392 3.58 1.82 21.84
CA SER A 392 2.67 2.90 21.45
C SER A 392 2.77 4.07 22.43
N THR A 393 2.70 5.29 21.91
CA THR A 393 2.58 6.52 22.69
C THR A 393 1.14 7.01 22.78
N GLU A 394 0.24 6.38 22.08
CA GLU A 394 -1.18 6.69 22.12
C GLU A 394 -1.77 6.11 23.41
N ILE A 395 -2.38 7.00 24.21
CA ILE A 395 -3.04 6.59 25.46
C ILE A 395 -4.41 6.04 25.07
N GLU A 396 -4.42 4.82 24.62
CA GLU A 396 -5.67 4.09 24.53
C GLU A 396 -5.97 3.43 25.89
N VAL A 397 -7.17 3.70 26.39
CA VAL A 397 -7.71 3.04 27.56
C VAL A 397 -7.62 1.53 27.30
N ASN A 398 -7.24 0.74 28.31
CA ASN A 398 -6.98 -0.71 28.34
C ASN A 398 -8.10 -1.63 27.72
N ARG A 399 -8.69 -1.20 26.59
CA ARG A 399 -9.77 -1.93 25.89
C ARG A 399 -9.30 -3.28 25.35
N TYR A 400 -8.00 -3.40 25.05
CA TYR A 400 -7.43 -4.59 24.41
C TYR A 400 -6.93 -5.66 25.37
N ASN A 401 -6.93 -5.39 26.70
CA ASN A 401 -6.42 -6.31 27.72
C ASN A 401 -7.44 -7.36 28.15
N SER A 402 -8.71 -7.17 27.81
CA SER A 402 -9.79 -8.09 28.18
C SER A 402 -9.78 -9.35 27.31
N THR A 403 -10.57 -10.34 27.72
CA THR A 403 -10.82 -11.53 26.89
C THR A 403 -11.59 -11.12 25.63
N PRO A 404 -11.14 -11.52 24.43
CA PRO A 404 -11.83 -11.25 23.20
C PRO A 404 -13.26 -11.79 23.19
N ASN A 405 -14.21 -11.02 22.63
CA ASN A 405 -15.58 -11.48 22.41
C ASN A 405 -15.65 -12.46 21.24
N VAL A 406 -14.77 -12.24 20.25
CA VAL A 406 -14.69 -13.03 19.01
C VAL A 406 -13.24 -13.32 18.70
N THR A 407 -12.91 -14.55 18.37
CA THR A 407 -11.58 -14.95 17.86
C THR A 407 -11.73 -15.63 16.52
N PHE A 408 -11.08 -15.10 15.49
CA PHE A 408 -10.99 -15.73 14.19
C PHE A 408 -9.59 -16.29 13.94
N TYR A 409 -9.53 -17.49 13.41
CA TYR A 409 -8.32 -18.10 12.90
C TYR A 409 -8.36 -18.05 11.38
N ILE A 410 -7.38 -17.38 10.79
CA ILE A 410 -7.30 -17.15 9.35
C ILE A 410 -6.03 -17.79 8.82
N GLU A 411 -6.21 -18.91 8.12
CA GLU A 411 -5.13 -19.59 7.42
C GLU A 411 -4.82 -18.85 6.12
N ILE A 412 -3.55 -18.55 5.91
CA ILE A 412 -3.02 -18.05 4.65
C ILE A 412 -2.39 -19.21 3.93
N ASN A 413 -2.78 -19.44 2.68
CA ASN A 413 -2.12 -20.42 1.86
C ASN A 413 -1.99 -19.98 0.40
N THR A 414 -0.99 -20.55 -0.25
CA THR A 414 -0.72 -20.39 -1.68
C THR A 414 -0.49 -21.76 -2.26
N LYS A 415 -1.37 -22.16 -3.17
CA LYS A 415 -1.30 -23.50 -3.78
C LYS A 415 -1.74 -23.48 -5.25
N PRO A 416 -1.22 -24.41 -6.09
CA PRO A 416 -1.80 -24.66 -7.39
C PRO A 416 -3.13 -25.39 -7.24
N ILE A 417 -4.09 -25.12 -8.13
CA ILE A 417 -5.36 -25.83 -8.24
C ILE A 417 -5.40 -26.51 -9.61
N TYR A 418 -5.00 -27.78 -9.66
CA TYR A 418 -4.74 -28.52 -10.91
C TYR A 418 -5.98 -28.80 -11.75
N GLU A 419 -7.18 -28.62 -11.22
CA GLU A 419 -8.43 -28.77 -11.97
C GLU A 419 -8.70 -27.58 -12.89
N LEU A 420 -8.09 -26.45 -12.62
CA LEU A 420 -8.21 -25.27 -13.45
C LEU A 420 -7.32 -25.36 -14.69
N ARG A 421 -7.76 -24.77 -15.79
CA ARG A 421 -6.97 -24.67 -17.02
C ARG A 421 -5.60 -24.02 -16.76
N TYR A 422 -5.55 -23.12 -15.80
CA TYR A 422 -4.35 -22.47 -15.30
C TYR A 422 -4.23 -22.77 -13.80
N PRO A 423 -3.39 -23.73 -13.40
CA PRO A 423 -3.31 -24.19 -12.01
C PRO A 423 -2.93 -23.11 -10.98
N GLY A 424 -2.47 -21.98 -11.40
CA GLY A 424 -2.11 -20.91 -10.50
C GLY A 424 -0.60 -20.79 -10.28
N PRO A 425 -0.17 -19.98 -9.31
CA PRO A 425 -0.54 -20.03 -7.89
C PRO A 425 -1.84 -19.29 -7.54
N TRP A 426 -2.66 -19.89 -6.68
CA TRP A 426 -3.84 -19.26 -6.11
C TRP A 426 -3.58 -18.90 -4.66
N HIS A 427 -3.90 -17.66 -4.30
CA HIS A 427 -3.70 -17.12 -2.96
C HIS A 427 -5.04 -17.08 -2.22
N GLN A 428 -5.11 -17.62 -1.01
CA GLN A 428 -6.39 -17.88 -0.34
C GLN A 428 -6.34 -17.59 1.16
N PHE A 429 -7.49 -17.21 1.71
CA PHE A 429 -7.77 -17.30 3.14
C PHE A 429 -8.69 -18.50 3.41
N ASN A 430 -8.28 -19.39 4.35
CA ASN A 430 -9.04 -20.58 4.73
C ASN A 430 -9.46 -21.45 3.53
N ASN A 431 -8.58 -21.60 2.54
CA ASN A 431 -8.83 -22.33 1.29
C ASN A 431 -9.94 -21.75 0.39
N ILE A 432 -10.32 -20.49 0.60
CA ILE A 432 -11.32 -19.78 -0.20
C ILE A 432 -10.62 -18.68 -1.02
N SER A 433 -10.86 -18.68 -2.33
CA SER A 433 -10.52 -17.56 -3.21
C SER A 433 -11.67 -16.57 -3.20
N PHE A 434 -11.42 -15.37 -2.71
CA PHE A 434 -12.40 -14.30 -2.68
C PHE A 434 -12.82 -13.89 -4.09
N LEU A 435 -14.13 -13.78 -4.30
CA LEU A 435 -14.70 -13.20 -5.51
C LEU A 435 -15.52 -11.97 -5.13
N PHE A 436 -15.28 -10.89 -5.85
CA PHE A 436 -16.10 -9.69 -5.68
C PHE A 436 -17.57 -10.01 -6.01
N PRO A 437 -18.52 -9.42 -5.26
CA PRO A 437 -19.93 -9.58 -5.58
C PRO A 437 -20.25 -8.90 -6.92
N ASN A 438 -21.25 -9.39 -7.62
CA ASN A 438 -21.69 -8.82 -8.89
C ASN A 438 -22.68 -7.65 -8.74
N GLN A 439 -23.07 -7.34 -7.51
CA GLN A 439 -23.96 -6.23 -7.14
C GLN A 439 -23.50 -5.62 -5.81
N SER A 440 -23.72 -4.31 -5.64
CA SER A 440 -23.34 -3.64 -4.40
C SER A 440 -24.17 -4.13 -3.20
N PHE A 441 -23.50 -4.42 -2.10
CA PHE A 441 -24.11 -4.81 -0.83
C PHE A 441 -24.96 -3.70 -0.19
N LEU A 442 -24.72 -2.46 -0.54
CA LEU A 442 -25.42 -1.30 0.00
C LEU A 442 -26.77 -1.03 -0.70
N ARG A 443 -27.13 -1.84 -1.69
CA ARG A 443 -28.43 -1.70 -2.36
C ARG A 443 -29.56 -2.27 -1.49
N ASN A 444 -30.55 -1.44 -1.17
CA ASN A 444 -31.71 -1.83 -0.35
C ASN A 444 -32.51 -3.04 -0.88
N GLN A 445 -32.50 -3.24 -2.19
CA GLN A 445 -33.25 -4.31 -2.86
C GLN A 445 -32.46 -5.59 -3.09
N LEU A 446 -31.19 -5.64 -2.66
CA LEU A 446 -30.37 -6.83 -2.85
C LEU A 446 -30.90 -7.98 -1.99
N LYS A 447 -31.36 -9.04 -2.62
CA LYS A 447 -31.58 -10.30 -1.94
C LYS A 447 -30.20 -10.94 -1.74
N MET A 448 -29.78 -11.10 -0.48
CA MET A 448 -28.49 -11.72 -0.17
C MET A 448 -28.35 -13.14 -0.73
N ASP A 449 -29.48 -13.80 -1.00
CA ASP A 449 -29.52 -15.12 -1.64
C ASP A 449 -29.05 -15.09 -3.11
N GLU A 450 -28.98 -13.92 -3.75
CA GLU A 450 -28.52 -13.74 -5.13
C GLU A 450 -26.98 -13.59 -5.22
N VAL A 451 -26.29 -13.42 -4.08
CA VAL A 451 -24.83 -13.35 -4.00
C VAL A 451 -24.28 -14.66 -3.47
N ARG A 452 -23.31 -15.24 -4.15
CA ARG A 452 -22.64 -16.46 -3.67
C ARG A 452 -21.76 -16.11 -2.46
N LEU A 453 -22.40 -16.00 -1.30
CA LEU A 453 -21.73 -15.81 -0.03
C LEU A 453 -21.23 -17.14 0.53
N CYS A 454 -20.11 -17.08 1.21
CA CYS A 454 -19.62 -18.22 1.98
C CYS A 454 -19.00 -17.76 3.30
N ASP A 455 -19.05 -18.67 4.26
CA ASP A 455 -18.38 -18.56 5.54
C ASP A 455 -17.73 -19.93 5.84
N ALA A 456 -16.44 -19.94 6.12
CA ALA A 456 -15.71 -21.17 6.39
C ALA A 456 -16.24 -21.95 7.61
N ASP A 457 -16.95 -21.27 8.53
CA ASP A 457 -17.48 -21.90 9.74
C ASP A 457 -18.78 -22.70 9.51
N HIS A 458 -19.38 -22.60 8.32
CA HIS A 458 -20.66 -23.23 7.98
C HIS A 458 -20.55 -24.33 6.91
N ASN A 459 -19.62 -25.26 7.03
CA ASN A 459 -19.48 -26.48 6.19
C ASN A 459 -19.43 -26.27 4.67
N THR A 460 -19.23 -25.04 4.18
CA THR A 460 -19.13 -24.77 2.73
C THR A 460 -17.78 -25.20 2.17
N THR A 461 -16.74 -25.24 2.99
CA THR A 461 -15.37 -25.61 2.60
C THR A 461 -15.14 -27.12 2.51
N ASP A 462 -15.84 -27.93 3.33
CA ASP A 462 -15.74 -29.39 3.26
C ASP A 462 -16.22 -29.96 1.92
N SER A 463 -17.05 -29.19 1.20
CA SER A 463 -17.51 -29.56 -0.14
C SER A 463 -16.52 -29.23 -1.26
N CYS A 464 -15.54 -28.36 -1.02
CA CYS A 464 -14.58 -27.95 -2.06
C CYS A 464 -13.39 -28.90 -2.18
N GLY A 465 -12.92 -29.49 -1.06
CA GLY A 465 -11.74 -30.36 -1.04
C GLY A 465 -10.52 -29.69 -1.68
N ASP A 466 -9.88 -30.37 -2.65
CA ASP A 466 -8.79 -29.81 -3.45
C ASP A 466 -9.27 -29.00 -4.67
N LYS A 467 -10.59 -28.80 -4.80
CA LYS A 467 -11.19 -28.04 -5.88
C LYS A 467 -11.14 -26.53 -5.63
N PHE A 468 -11.33 -25.76 -6.71
CA PHE A 468 -11.46 -24.32 -6.60
C PHE A 468 -12.72 -23.91 -5.82
N CYS A 469 -12.52 -23.20 -4.72
CA CYS A 469 -13.59 -22.68 -3.89
C CYS A 469 -13.61 -21.14 -3.98
N GLY A 470 -14.43 -20.60 -4.88
CA GLY A 470 -14.55 -19.16 -5.10
C GLY A 470 -15.92 -18.63 -4.69
N CYS A 471 -15.95 -17.60 -3.84
CA CYS A 471 -17.16 -16.94 -3.37
C CYS A 471 -16.84 -15.61 -2.70
N THR A 472 -17.85 -14.79 -2.41
CA THR A 472 -17.66 -13.62 -1.55
C THR A 472 -17.59 -14.06 -0.09
N TYR A 473 -16.36 -14.15 0.44
CA TYR A 473 -16.09 -14.66 1.78
C TYR A 473 -16.37 -13.59 2.83
N ILE A 474 -17.28 -13.86 3.77
CA ILE A 474 -17.71 -12.91 4.82
C ILE A 474 -17.56 -13.52 6.21
N LYS A 475 -17.05 -12.74 7.15
CA LYS A 475 -17.07 -12.96 8.59
C LYS A 475 -17.90 -11.89 9.28
N LYS A 476 -18.90 -12.30 10.09
CA LYS A 476 -19.79 -11.39 10.81
C LYS A 476 -19.27 -11.09 12.20
N ILE A 477 -19.30 -9.82 12.58
CA ILE A 477 -18.81 -9.34 13.88
C ILE A 477 -19.90 -8.46 14.50
N PRO A 478 -20.37 -8.77 15.72
CA PRO A 478 -21.29 -7.89 16.44
C PRO A 478 -20.60 -6.55 16.76
N THR A 479 -21.32 -5.46 16.60
CA THR A 479 -20.82 -4.10 16.90
C THR A 479 -20.33 -4.00 18.35
N GLY A 480 -19.19 -3.34 18.56
CA GLY A 480 -18.56 -3.14 19.86
C GLY A 480 -17.75 -4.35 20.38
N SER A 481 -17.66 -5.45 19.63
CA SER A 481 -16.88 -6.61 20.04
C SER A 481 -15.38 -6.33 20.04
N LEU A 482 -14.68 -6.80 21.06
CA LEU A 482 -13.24 -6.97 21.01
C LEU A 482 -12.93 -8.22 20.19
N VAL A 483 -12.26 -8.02 19.05
CA VAL A 483 -11.90 -9.08 18.11
C VAL A 483 -10.43 -9.43 18.25
N GLU A 484 -10.12 -10.72 18.25
CA GLU A 484 -8.78 -11.24 18.10
C GLU A 484 -8.68 -11.99 16.77
N LEU A 485 -7.75 -11.56 15.90
CA LEU A 485 -7.42 -12.25 14.66
C LEU A 485 -6.10 -13.00 14.86
N VAL A 486 -6.10 -14.29 14.64
CA VAL A 486 -4.92 -15.13 14.61
C VAL A 486 -4.69 -15.55 13.17
N LEU A 487 -3.76 -14.86 12.50
CA LEU A 487 -3.35 -15.19 11.14
C LEU A 487 -2.14 -16.11 11.20
N PHE A 488 -2.12 -17.11 10.34
CA PHE A 488 -1.00 -18.04 10.26
C PHE A 488 -0.83 -18.56 8.83
N ASP A 489 0.43 -18.72 8.43
CA ASP A 489 0.77 -19.14 7.08
C ASP A 489 1.14 -20.63 7.03
N THR A 490 0.48 -21.34 6.12
CA THR A 490 0.72 -22.76 5.84
C THR A 490 1.21 -22.99 4.40
N SER A 491 1.60 -21.92 3.70
CA SER A 491 2.07 -22.00 2.32
C SER A 491 3.28 -22.91 2.20
N LYS A 492 3.19 -23.92 1.34
CA LYS A 492 4.29 -24.85 1.11
C LYS A 492 5.16 -24.35 -0.05
N ASN A 493 6.48 -24.37 0.15
CA ASN A 493 7.49 -24.10 -0.89
C ASN A 493 7.55 -22.67 -1.43
N ARG A 494 7.09 -21.68 -0.68
CA ARG A 494 7.22 -20.25 -1.03
C ARG A 494 7.68 -19.48 0.18
N ASP A 495 8.84 -18.83 0.08
CA ASP A 495 9.42 -17.95 1.10
C ASP A 495 8.81 -16.54 0.95
N GLN A 496 7.52 -16.39 1.22
CA GLN A 496 6.80 -15.12 1.05
C GLN A 496 6.03 -14.76 2.31
N ASP A 497 6.34 -13.61 2.90
CA ASP A 497 5.50 -13.00 3.91
C ASP A 497 4.32 -12.28 3.23
N HIS A 498 3.20 -12.14 3.92
CA HIS A 498 2.00 -11.54 3.37
C HIS A 498 1.65 -10.25 4.12
N PRO A 499 1.85 -9.05 3.52
CA PRO A 499 1.36 -7.80 4.11
C PRO A 499 -0.16 -7.75 4.02
N ILE A 500 -0.81 -7.82 5.17
CA ILE A 500 -2.28 -7.85 5.29
C ILE A 500 -2.77 -6.49 5.74
N HIS A 501 -3.71 -5.93 4.98
CA HIS A 501 -4.36 -4.65 5.20
C HIS A 501 -5.83 -4.82 5.57
N MET A 502 -6.32 -3.92 6.42
CA MET A 502 -7.72 -3.86 6.85
C MET A 502 -8.30 -2.46 6.61
N HIS A 503 -9.35 -2.39 5.82
CA HIS A 503 -10.11 -1.16 5.64
C HIS A 503 -10.93 -0.82 6.89
N GLY A 504 -11.13 0.47 7.11
CA GLY A 504 -12.01 1.00 8.17
C GLY A 504 -11.49 0.92 9.59
N TYR A 505 -10.31 0.34 9.81
CA TYR A 505 -9.75 0.09 11.14
C TYR A 505 -8.22 0.16 11.15
N GLN A 506 -7.70 0.37 12.33
CA GLN A 506 -6.37 -0.08 12.71
C GLN A 506 -6.47 -1.19 13.77
N PHE A 507 -5.44 -2.00 13.88
CA PHE A 507 -5.35 -3.11 14.82
C PHE A 507 -4.04 -3.05 15.61
N HIS A 508 -4.07 -3.51 16.86
CA HIS A 508 -2.88 -3.67 17.68
C HIS A 508 -2.18 -4.99 17.36
N VAL A 509 -0.87 -4.91 17.13
CA VAL A 509 -0.02 -6.09 16.93
C VAL A 509 0.42 -6.59 18.30
N VAL A 510 -0.24 -7.64 18.78
CA VAL A 510 0.00 -8.15 20.14
C VAL A 510 0.96 -9.34 20.19
N SER A 511 1.15 -10.05 19.09
CA SER A 511 2.13 -11.13 18.97
C SER A 511 2.47 -11.39 17.52
N GLU A 512 3.68 -11.82 17.25
CA GLU A 512 4.14 -12.36 15.98
C GLU A 512 5.29 -13.34 16.22
N GLY A 513 5.47 -14.32 15.33
CA GLY A 513 6.60 -15.23 15.42
C GLY A 513 6.58 -16.32 14.35
N ALA A 514 7.74 -16.92 14.12
CA ALA A 514 7.87 -18.13 13.32
C ALA A 514 7.62 -19.36 14.19
N ILE A 515 6.86 -20.32 13.69
CA ILE A 515 6.64 -21.62 14.35
C ILE A 515 7.38 -22.75 13.64
N GLY A 516 7.68 -22.56 12.37
CA GLY A 516 8.31 -23.54 11.51
C GLY A 516 7.33 -24.21 10.54
N THR A 517 7.87 -25.08 9.70
CA THR A 517 7.11 -25.79 8.66
C THR A 517 6.09 -26.77 9.27
N ASN A 518 4.98 -26.99 8.56
CA ASN A 518 3.87 -27.89 8.95
C ASN A 518 2.98 -27.39 10.08
N LEU A 519 2.87 -26.08 10.27
CA LEU A 519 1.88 -25.50 11.17
C LEU A 519 0.46 -25.86 10.71
N THR A 520 -0.39 -26.29 11.62
CA THR A 520 -1.79 -26.61 11.35
C THR A 520 -2.73 -25.69 12.12
N LEU A 521 -4.00 -25.61 11.70
CA LEU A 521 -5.03 -24.89 12.43
C LEU A 521 -5.18 -25.44 13.87
N ALA A 522 -5.07 -26.77 14.05
CA ALA A 522 -5.16 -27.38 15.38
C ALA A 522 -4.01 -26.95 16.29
N ASP A 523 -2.79 -26.89 15.76
CA ASP A 523 -1.60 -26.45 16.52
C ASP A 523 -1.71 -25.00 16.96
N ILE A 524 -2.11 -24.10 16.05
CA ILE A 524 -2.21 -22.67 16.38
C ILE A 524 -3.35 -22.40 17.36
N LYS A 525 -4.50 -23.09 17.22
CA LYS A 525 -5.60 -23.02 18.17
C LYS A 525 -5.16 -23.49 19.55
N TYR A 526 -4.57 -24.66 19.64
CA TYR A 526 -4.08 -25.20 20.89
C TYR A 526 -3.13 -24.24 21.60
N ARG A 527 -2.16 -23.68 20.87
CA ARG A 527 -1.19 -22.73 21.43
C ARG A 527 -1.87 -21.44 21.91
N ASN A 528 -2.79 -20.90 21.12
CA ASN A 528 -3.47 -19.65 21.47
C ASN A 528 -4.40 -19.82 22.68
N GLU A 529 -5.21 -20.86 22.71
CA GLU A 529 -6.20 -21.14 23.75
C GLU A 529 -5.56 -21.55 25.09
N ASN A 530 -4.37 -22.15 25.06
CA ASN A 530 -3.62 -22.52 26.25
C ASN A 530 -2.57 -21.49 26.68
N GLY A 531 -2.59 -20.26 26.13
CA GLY A 531 -1.69 -19.17 26.52
C GLY A 531 -0.22 -19.42 26.19
N LEU A 532 0.07 -20.31 25.22
CA LEU A 532 1.43 -20.62 24.76
C LEU A 532 1.96 -19.60 23.75
N ILE A 533 1.09 -18.70 23.28
CA ILE A 533 1.45 -17.55 22.47
C ILE A 533 1.56 -16.33 23.40
N PRO A 534 2.77 -15.82 23.65
CA PRO A 534 2.93 -14.63 24.48
C PRO A 534 2.33 -13.42 23.76
N LYS A 535 1.52 -12.63 24.48
CA LYS A 535 0.85 -11.45 23.93
C LYS A 535 1.26 -10.19 24.69
N LYS A 536 1.68 -9.18 23.95
CA LYS A 536 1.90 -7.83 24.47
C LYS A 536 0.56 -7.09 24.48
N LEU A 537 -0.09 -6.99 25.62
CA LEU A 537 -1.41 -6.36 25.76
C LEU A 537 -1.32 -4.90 26.25
N GLU A 538 -0.18 -4.49 26.79
CA GLU A 538 0.05 -3.12 27.25
C GLU A 538 0.93 -2.37 26.26
N ASN A 539 0.51 -1.17 25.87
CA ASN A 539 1.21 -0.32 24.93
C ASN A 539 1.59 -1.03 23.61
N ALA A 540 0.77 -1.99 23.18
CA ALA A 540 0.98 -2.67 21.91
C ALA A 540 0.89 -1.64 20.76
N PRO A 541 1.84 -1.67 19.80
CA PRO A 541 1.79 -0.76 18.66
C PRO A 541 0.63 -1.12 17.73
N SER A 542 0.08 -0.13 17.04
CA SER A 542 -1.03 -0.32 16.10
C SER A 542 -0.64 0.05 14.67
N LYS A 543 -1.33 -0.58 13.73
CA LYS A 543 -1.18 -0.42 12.26
C LYS A 543 -2.49 -0.72 11.57
N ASP A 544 -2.59 -0.41 10.29
CA ASP A 544 -3.63 -0.93 9.40
C ASP A 544 -3.10 -1.97 8.38
N THR A 545 -1.78 -2.08 8.26
CA THR A 545 -1.11 -3.02 7.35
C THR A 545 0.07 -3.69 8.04
N VAL A 546 0.12 -5.02 8.07
CA VAL A 546 1.17 -5.79 8.76
C VAL A 546 1.53 -7.06 8.00
N SER A 547 2.83 -7.40 7.95
CA SER A 547 3.28 -8.64 7.31
C SER A 547 3.09 -9.86 8.20
N VAL A 548 2.39 -10.88 7.70
CA VAL A 548 2.32 -12.21 8.31
C VAL A 548 3.53 -13.01 7.85
N PRO A 549 4.36 -13.52 8.78
CA PRO A 549 5.55 -14.27 8.41
C PRO A 549 5.22 -15.59 7.73
N ASN A 550 5.97 -15.94 6.70
CA ASN A 550 5.91 -17.27 6.09
C ASN A 550 6.22 -18.37 7.13
N ASN A 551 5.40 -19.43 7.16
CA ASN A 551 5.48 -20.50 8.19
C ASN A 551 5.42 -19.96 9.62
N GLY A 552 4.78 -18.85 9.84
CA GLY A 552 4.64 -18.16 11.10
C GLY A 552 3.21 -17.72 11.38
N PHE A 553 3.07 -16.84 12.35
CA PHE A 553 1.78 -16.30 12.74
C PHE A 553 1.90 -14.85 13.21
N ILE A 554 0.77 -14.17 13.21
CA ILE A 554 0.57 -12.88 13.87
C ILE A 554 -0.76 -12.87 14.61
N VAL A 555 -0.80 -12.21 15.78
CA VAL A 555 -2.03 -12.00 16.53
C VAL A 555 -2.34 -10.52 16.60
N LEU A 556 -3.53 -10.16 16.13
CA LEU A 556 -4.01 -8.79 16.06
C LEU A 556 -5.25 -8.63 16.92
N ARG A 557 -5.44 -7.43 17.52
CA ARG A 557 -6.66 -7.09 18.26
C ARG A 557 -7.19 -5.73 17.85
N PHE A 558 -8.50 -5.64 17.69
CA PHE A 558 -9.19 -4.37 17.45
C PHE A 558 -10.60 -4.40 18.05
N VAL A 559 -11.20 -3.22 18.25
CA VAL A 559 -12.61 -3.09 18.66
C VAL A 559 -13.43 -2.82 17.41
N ALA A 560 -14.43 -3.64 17.17
CA ALA A 560 -15.31 -3.56 16.00
C ALA A 560 -16.42 -2.53 16.22
N ASP A 561 -16.09 -1.25 16.26
CA ASP A 561 -17.02 -0.14 16.54
C ASP A 561 -17.38 0.69 15.31
N ASN A 562 -16.73 0.47 14.18
CA ASN A 562 -17.06 1.11 12.90
C ASN A 562 -17.96 0.17 12.06
N VAL A 563 -19.26 0.41 12.09
CA VAL A 563 -20.28 -0.41 11.42
C VAL A 563 -20.07 -0.36 9.90
N GLY A 564 -20.05 -1.52 9.22
CA GLY A 564 -19.86 -1.56 7.77
C GLY A 564 -19.46 -2.91 7.21
N PHE A 565 -19.14 -2.91 5.90
CA PHE A 565 -18.47 -4.01 5.21
C PHE A 565 -17.04 -3.57 4.89
N TRP A 566 -16.07 -4.21 5.51
CA TRP A 566 -14.67 -3.84 5.43
C TRP A 566 -13.84 -4.98 4.85
N ILE A 567 -13.11 -4.71 3.77
CA ILE A 567 -12.23 -5.73 3.20
C ILE A 567 -10.97 -5.88 4.05
N PHE A 568 -10.55 -7.12 4.16
CA PHE A 568 -9.32 -7.56 4.79
C PHE A 568 -8.57 -8.40 3.78
N HIS A 569 -7.42 -7.94 3.30
CA HIS A 569 -6.75 -8.53 2.15
C HIS A 569 -5.24 -8.41 2.19
N CYS A 570 -4.56 -9.24 1.41
CA CYS A 570 -3.13 -9.06 1.16
C CYS A 570 -2.90 -7.81 0.28
N HIS A 571 -1.98 -6.95 0.68
CA HIS A 571 -1.66 -5.71 -0.07
C HIS A 571 -0.61 -5.92 -1.17
N VAL A 572 -0.24 -7.15 -1.46
CA VAL A 572 0.39 -7.51 -2.74
C VAL A 572 -0.71 -7.62 -3.78
N THR A 573 -0.74 -6.71 -4.75
CA THR A 573 -1.86 -6.57 -5.71
C THR A 573 -2.19 -7.90 -6.38
N ASN A 574 -1.19 -8.66 -6.84
CA ASN A 574 -1.42 -9.96 -7.47
C ASN A 574 -2.05 -10.98 -6.54
N HIS A 575 -1.71 -10.98 -5.24
CA HIS A 575 -2.30 -11.90 -4.26
C HIS A 575 -3.76 -11.59 -4.01
N MET A 576 -4.10 -10.29 -3.90
CA MET A 576 -5.48 -9.84 -3.74
C MET A 576 -6.32 -10.23 -4.97
N GLU A 577 -5.85 -9.92 -6.17
CA GLU A 577 -6.55 -10.25 -7.42
C GLU A 577 -6.72 -11.78 -7.64
N LEU A 578 -5.84 -12.59 -7.06
CA LEU A 578 -5.94 -14.05 -7.07
C LEU A 578 -6.71 -14.61 -5.87
N GLY A 579 -7.38 -13.77 -5.08
CA GLY A 579 -8.39 -14.16 -4.11
C GLY A 579 -7.98 -14.15 -2.65
N MET A 580 -6.81 -13.57 -2.27
CA MET A 580 -6.41 -13.43 -0.86
C MET A 580 -7.12 -12.25 -0.20
N ALA A 581 -8.42 -12.39 0.02
CA ALA A 581 -9.26 -11.40 0.67
C ALA A 581 -10.46 -12.05 1.40
N LEU A 582 -11.05 -11.29 2.33
CA LEU A 582 -12.36 -11.55 2.93
C LEU A 582 -13.02 -10.23 3.34
N LEU A 583 -14.30 -10.25 3.63
CA LEU A 583 -15.04 -9.11 4.17
C LEU A 583 -15.37 -9.34 5.65
N PHE A 584 -15.13 -8.35 6.48
CA PHE A 584 -15.75 -8.26 7.79
C PHE A 584 -17.05 -7.45 7.66
N GLN A 585 -18.17 -8.08 8.01
CA GLN A 585 -19.43 -7.40 8.24
C GLN A 585 -19.50 -7.04 9.72
N VAL A 586 -19.28 -5.78 10.06
CA VAL A 586 -19.43 -5.28 11.42
C VAL A 586 -20.84 -4.72 11.58
N GLY A 587 -21.56 -5.26 12.56
CA GLY A 587 -22.96 -4.94 12.78
C GLY A 587 -23.93 -5.73 11.90
N THR A 588 -25.22 -5.48 12.13
CA THR A 588 -26.30 -6.06 11.34
C THR A 588 -26.44 -5.32 10.00
N ARG A 589 -27.05 -6.00 9.02
CA ARG A 589 -27.37 -5.35 7.74
C ARG A 589 -28.27 -4.13 7.93
N GLU A 590 -29.19 -4.18 8.88
CA GLU A 590 -30.10 -3.08 9.18
C GLU A 590 -29.33 -1.87 9.71
N GLU A 591 -28.38 -2.06 10.64
CA GLU A 591 -27.52 -0.99 11.13
C GLU A 591 -26.73 -0.34 9.97
N ILE A 592 -26.15 -1.14 9.08
CA ILE A 592 -25.39 -0.66 7.92
C ILE A 592 -26.28 0.13 6.95
N LEU A 593 -27.49 -0.36 6.64
CA LEU A 593 -28.43 0.33 5.75
C LEU A 593 -29.01 1.61 6.36
N ASN A 594 -29.20 1.66 7.68
CA ASN A 594 -29.65 2.84 8.38
C ASN A 594 -28.65 4.00 8.33
N MET A 595 -27.34 3.70 8.21
CA MET A 595 -26.34 4.74 7.95
C MET A 595 -26.56 5.38 6.56
N CYS A 596 -27.01 4.60 5.58
CA CYS A 596 -27.38 5.11 4.25
C CYS A 596 -28.52 6.13 4.31
N THR A 597 -29.61 5.77 4.97
CA THR A 597 -30.84 6.59 4.97
C THR A 597 -30.68 7.90 5.73
N ASN A 598 -29.82 7.91 6.76
CA ASN A 598 -29.58 9.10 7.59
C ASN A 598 -28.62 10.12 6.94
N SER A 599 -27.85 9.72 5.94
CA SER A 599 -26.82 10.58 5.35
C SER A 599 -27.24 11.32 4.08
N ASN A 600 -28.44 11.06 3.51
CA ASN A 600 -28.87 11.52 2.17
C ASN A 600 -27.85 11.20 1.05
N GLN A 601 -26.81 10.45 1.36
CA GLN A 601 -25.71 10.18 0.44
C GLN A 601 -26.01 9.00 -0.48
N CYS A 602 -26.88 8.09 -0.06
CA CYS A 602 -27.24 6.92 -0.86
C CYS A 602 -28.19 7.23 -2.02
N ASP A 603 -28.99 8.29 -1.93
CA ASP A 603 -29.94 8.67 -2.99
C ASP A 603 -29.28 9.44 -4.15
N SER A 604 -28.15 10.12 -3.92
CA SER A 604 -27.42 10.84 -4.98
C SER A 604 -26.78 9.88 -6.01
N TRP A 605 -26.67 8.60 -5.71
CA TRP A 605 -26.07 7.55 -6.54
C TRP A 605 -26.95 7.11 -7.71
N TYR A 606 -28.24 7.46 -7.69
CA TYR A 606 -29.21 7.09 -8.72
C TYR A 606 -29.32 8.07 -9.87
N ASN A 607 -28.86 9.32 -9.71
CA ASN A 607 -29.25 10.40 -10.62
C ASN A 607 -28.20 10.81 -11.69
N GLU A 608 -26.97 10.34 -11.63
CA GLU A 608 -25.97 10.69 -12.66
C GLU A 608 -25.38 9.45 -13.36
N GLY A 609 -26.10 8.93 -14.35
CA GLY A 609 -25.52 8.06 -15.38
C GLY A 609 -25.88 6.56 -15.33
N ALA A 610 -26.77 6.11 -14.44
CA ALA A 610 -27.14 4.69 -14.34
C ALA A 610 -28.10 4.20 -15.46
N HIS A 611 -28.45 5.03 -16.44
CA HIS A 611 -29.45 4.69 -17.47
C HIS A 611 -28.90 4.25 -18.83
N LEU A 612 -27.63 3.91 -18.97
CA LEU A 612 -27.11 3.43 -20.27
C LEU A 612 -26.36 2.09 -20.16
N HIS A 613 -27.08 1.05 -20.54
CA HIS A 613 -26.58 -0.27 -21.00
C HIS A 613 -25.68 -1.10 -20.06
N PHE A 614 -26.33 -1.82 -19.15
CA PHE A 614 -25.84 -3.10 -18.64
C PHE A 614 -25.84 -4.13 -19.80
N ASN A 615 -24.83 -4.13 -20.63
CA ASN A 615 -24.47 -5.29 -21.47
C ASN A 615 -23.13 -5.01 -22.14
N CYS A 616 -22.14 -5.78 -21.82
CA CYS A 616 -20.98 -6.21 -22.62
C CYS A 616 -19.58 -6.18 -22.00
N VAL A 617 -19.26 -5.53 -20.90
CA VAL A 617 -17.84 -5.43 -20.51
C VAL A 617 -17.45 -6.29 -19.30
N TYR A 618 -18.37 -6.55 -18.37
CA TYR A 618 -18.11 -7.49 -17.26
C TYR A 618 -18.09 -8.96 -17.69
N LEU A 619 -18.62 -9.26 -18.86
CA LEU A 619 -18.48 -10.58 -19.49
C LEU A 619 -17.01 -10.91 -19.82
N PHE A 620 -16.09 -9.97 -19.94
CA PHE A 620 -14.71 -10.30 -20.32
C PHE A 620 -13.86 -10.78 -19.13
N ILE A 621 -13.99 -10.21 -17.93
CA ILE A 621 -13.25 -10.71 -16.74
C ILE A 621 -13.95 -11.94 -16.17
N ILE A 622 -15.27 -11.95 -16.05
CA ILE A 622 -16.06 -13.16 -15.69
C ILE A 622 -15.98 -14.19 -16.81
N PHE A 623 -15.91 -13.81 -18.11
CA PHE A 623 -15.68 -14.75 -19.20
C PHE A 623 -14.26 -15.29 -19.23
N LEU A 624 -13.25 -14.53 -18.80
CA LEU A 624 -11.92 -15.07 -18.55
C LEU A 624 -11.95 -16.07 -17.37
N ILE A 625 -12.66 -15.78 -16.30
CA ILE A 625 -12.85 -16.71 -15.17
C ILE A 625 -13.77 -17.88 -15.59
N TYR A 626 -14.83 -17.67 -16.36
CA TYR A 626 -15.70 -18.76 -16.87
C TYR A 626 -15.10 -19.56 -18.03
N LEU A 627 -14.17 -19.01 -18.79
CA LEU A 627 -13.36 -19.79 -19.75
C LEU A 627 -12.20 -20.52 -19.06
N ILE A 628 -11.95 -20.20 -17.80
CA ILE A 628 -10.94 -20.84 -16.93
C ILE A 628 -11.58 -21.96 -16.10
N LEU A 629 -12.88 -21.90 -15.82
CA LEU A 629 -13.69 -22.97 -15.22
C LEU A 629 -14.23 -23.92 -16.30
#